data_4d36322c2ac22e65f14457e11bd08d15
#
_entry.id   4d36322c2ac22e65f14457e11bd08d15
#
_cell.length_a   1.000
_cell.length_b   1.000
_cell.length_c   1.000
_cell.angle_alpha   90.00
_cell.angle_beta   90.00
_cell.angle_gamma   90.00
#
_symmetry.space_group_name_H-M   'P 1'
#
loop_
_entity.id
_entity.type
_entity.pdbx_description
1 polymer ?
#
loop_
_entity_poly.entity_id
_entity_poly.type
_entity_poly.pdbx_seq_one_letter_code
_entity_poly.pdbx_strand_id
1 'polypeptide(L)'
;ETNTLPFHLEAERDVDHLLSKDAKGAIFYIVEEASANARKHAEAKNLWVRLYQRGMSVVAEVEDDGKGFDVAAMEADYASRGSLGLINLRERAVLVKGKTVVTSAPSKGTKVTVTVPVSEGLQDASEASDVGAPTA
;
A
#
# COMPACT_ATOMS: atom_id res chain seq x y z
N GLU A 1 11.74 13.30 22.85
CA GLU A 1 11.64 13.61 21.74
C GLU A 1 10.75 12.75 20.94
N THR A 2 10.32 13.20 20.01
CA THR A 2 9.31 12.48 19.33
C THR A 2 9.88 11.86 18.10
N ASN A 3 9.23 10.83 17.66
CA ASN A 3 9.55 10.21 16.39
C ASN A 3 8.60 10.67 15.33
N THR A 4 8.09 11.86 15.48
CA THR A 4 7.14 12.39 14.51
C THR A 4 7.81 12.58 13.17
N LEU A 5 7.16 12.09 12.15
CA LEU A 5 7.63 12.19 10.80
C LEU A 5 6.58 12.98 10.02
N PRO A 6 6.93 14.12 9.41
CA PRO A 6 5.93 14.86 8.63
C PRO A 6 5.25 13.96 7.63
N PHE A 7 3.93 14.03 7.60
CA PHE A 7 3.09 13.10 6.88
C PHE A 7 2.22 13.86 5.89
N HIS A 8 2.26 13.43 4.63
CA HIS A 8 1.49 14.08 3.57
C HIS A 8 0.54 13.07 2.97
N LEU A 9 -0.75 13.31 3.07
CA LEU A 9 -1.75 12.40 2.56
C LEU A 9 -2.44 13.00 1.36
N GLU A 10 -2.47 12.26 0.25
CA GLU A 10 -3.19 12.63 -0.95
C GLU A 10 -4.07 11.47 -1.35
N ALA A 11 -5.37 11.63 -1.20
CA ALA A 11 -6.31 10.55 -1.53
C ALA A 11 -7.39 11.12 -2.43
N GLU A 12 -7.66 10.42 -3.53
CA GLU A 12 -8.74 10.82 -4.41
C GLU A 12 -10.07 10.59 -3.72
N ARG A 13 -11.02 11.46 -4.04
CA ARG A 13 -12.34 11.37 -3.48
C ARG A 13 -13.01 10.09 -3.95
N ASP A 14 -13.72 9.43 -3.05
CA ASP A 14 -14.56 8.28 -3.37
C ASP A 14 -13.81 7.04 -3.80
N VAL A 15 -12.49 7.02 -3.69
CA VAL A 15 -11.77 5.83 -4.11
C VAL A 15 -12.07 4.64 -3.21
N ASP A 16 -12.44 4.88 -1.97
CA ASP A 16 -12.75 3.79 -1.06
C ASP A 16 -13.99 3.01 -1.48
N HIS A 17 -14.88 3.61 -2.27
CA HIS A 17 -16.05 2.91 -2.78
C HIS A 17 -15.69 1.83 -3.78
N LEU A 18 -14.47 1.87 -4.30
CA LEU A 18 -14.03 0.92 -5.29
C LEU A 18 -13.41 -0.32 -4.66
N LEU A 19 -13.32 -0.36 -3.34
CA LEU A 19 -12.62 -1.42 -2.65
C LEU A 19 -13.56 -2.23 -1.79
N SER A 20 -13.38 -3.55 -1.81
CA SER A 20 -14.09 -4.41 -0.87
C SER A 20 -13.55 -4.17 0.52
N LYS A 21 -14.27 -4.68 1.52
CA LYS A 21 -13.83 -4.57 2.90
C LYS A 21 -12.46 -5.23 3.08
N ASP A 22 -12.26 -6.40 2.47
CA ASP A 22 -11.00 -7.11 2.59
C ASP A 22 -9.87 -6.32 1.94
N ALA A 23 -10.13 -5.71 0.78
CA ALA A 23 -9.11 -4.92 0.10
C ALA A 23 -8.72 -3.70 0.92
N LYS A 24 -9.70 -3.05 1.55
CA LYS A 24 -9.41 -1.91 2.42
C LYS A 24 -8.51 -2.34 3.57
N GLY A 25 -8.81 -3.49 4.17
CA GLY A 25 -7.99 -3.99 5.26
C GLY A 25 -6.58 -4.28 4.84
N ALA A 26 -6.40 -4.88 3.66
CA ALA A 26 -5.08 -5.18 3.15
C ALA A 26 -4.29 -3.91 2.89
N ILE A 27 -4.93 -2.92 2.26
CA ILE A 27 -4.26 -1.67 1.97
C ILE A 27 -3.88 -0.96 3.27
N PHE A 28 -4.79 -0.95 4.24
CA PHE A 28 -4.50 -0.33 5.53
C PHE A 28 -3.29 -0.97 6.19
N TYR A 29 -3.24 -2.31 6.17
CA TYR A 29 -2.12 -3.02 6.77
C TYR A 29 -0.81 -2.64 6.08
N ILE A 30 -0.83 -2.60 4.74
CA ILE A 30 0.38 -2.31 3.98
C ILE A 30 0.85 -0.89 4.23
N VAL A 31 -0.08 0.06 4.26
CA VAL A 31 0.27 1.45 4.54
C VAL A 31 0.86 1.58 5.94
N GLU A 32 0.24 0.92 6.91
CA GLU A 32 0.73 0.96 8.29
C GLU A 32 2.14 0.40 8.39
N GLU A 33 2.36 -0.74 7.76
CA GLU A 33 3.64 -1.41 7.86
C GLU A 33 4.73 -0.62 7.14
N ALA A 34 4.43 -0.12 5.94
CA ALA A 34 5.39 0.69 5.21
C ALA A 34 5.72 1.98 5.94
N SER A 35 4.71 2.58 6.58
CA SER A 35 4.92 3.79 7.34
C SER A 35 5.78 3.52 8.57
N ALA A 36 5.55 2.39 9.22
CA ALA A 36 6.36 2.00 10.38
C ALA A 36 7.81 1.79 9.97
N ASN A 37 8.02 1.18 8.79
CA ASN A 37 9.38 0.99 8.30
C ASN A 37 10.08 2.32 8.07
N ALA A 38 9.35 3.29 7.53
CA ALA A 38 9.92 4.61 7.30
C ALA A 38 10.34 5.26 8.62
N ARG A 39 9.48 5.15 9.64
CA ARG A 39 9.80 5.75 10.94
C ARG A 39 10.98 5.06 11.62
N LYS A 40 11.05 3.74 11.49
CA LYS A 40 12.03 2.98 12.27
C LYS A 40 13.37 2.82 11.59
N HIS A 41 13.38 2.75 10.26
CA HIS A 41 14.58 2.33 9.55
C HIS A 41 15.10 3.30 8.51
N ALA A 42 14.26 4.19 8.00
CA ALA A 42 14.64 4.96 6.83
C ALA A 42 15.37 6.25 7.14
N GLU A 43 15.30 6.74 8.38
CA GLU A 43 15.86 8.05 8.72
C GLU A 43 15.32 9.12 7.80
N ALA A 44 14.03 9.02 7.50
CA ALA A 44 13.38 9.90 6.56
C ALA A 44 12.98 11.20 7.21
N LYS A 45 12.85 12.25 6.40
CA LYS A 45 12.37 13.54 6.85
C LYS A 45 10.92 13.77 6.49
N ASN A 46 10.43 13.05 5.49
CA ASN A 46 9.05 13.19 5.06
C ASN A 46 8.49 11.84 4.63
N LEU A 47 7.18 11.72 4.77
CA LEU A 47 6.46 10.53 4.38
C LEU A 47 5.24 10.95 3.58
N TRP A 48 5.06 10.36 2.40
CA TRP A 48 3.91 10.64 1.55
C TRP A 48 3.08 9.37 1.40
N VAL A 49 1.76 9.51 1.52
CA VAL A 49 0.84 8.41 1.25
C VAL A 49 -0.14 8.90 0.21
N ARG A 50 -0.27 8.17 -0.89
CA ARG A 50 -1.16 8.53 -1.97
C ARG A 50 -2.09 7.38 -2.28
N LEU A 51 -3.35 7.71 -2.57
CA LEU A 51 -4.36 6.70 -2.86
C LEU A 51 -5.18 7.21 -4.04
N TYR A 52 -5.18 6.45 -5.14
CA TYR A 52 -5.86 6.91 -6.35
C TYR A 52 -6.27 5.74 -7.23
N GLN A 53 -7.17 6.01 -8.16
CA GLN A 53 -7.61 5.01 -9.12
C GLN A 53 -6.79 5.15 -10.39
N ARG A 54 -6.43 4.02 -10.95
CA ARG A 54 -5.77 3.98 -12.25
C ARG A 54 -6.44 2.87 -13.06
N GLY A 55 -7.29 3.25 -14.03
CA GLY A 55 -8.02 2.27 -14.79
C GLY A 55 -8.94 1.47 -13.89
N MET A 56 -8.84 0.17 -13.97
CA MET A 56 -9.66 -0.73 -13.16
C MET A 56 -8.94 -1.17 -11.89
N SER A 57 -7.99 -0.37 -11.44
CA SER A 57 -7.24 -0.68 -10.24
C SER A 57 -7.22 0.51 -9.31
N VAL A 58 -7.03 0.23 -8.02
CA VAL A 58 -6.77 1.25 -7.02
C VAL A 58 -5.32 1.10 -6.62
N VAL A 59 -4.60 2.22 -6.57
CA VAL A 59 -3.19 2.24 -6.25
C VAL A 59 -2.98 2.98 -4.93
N ALA A 60 -2.20 2.38 -4.05
CA ALA A 60 -1.78 3.02 -2.82
C ALA A 60 -0.26 3.07 -2.83
N GLU A 61 0.29 4.26 -2.56
CA GLU A 61 1.74 4.45 -2.52
C GLU A 61 2.14 4.99 -1.17
N VAL A 62 3.23 4.45 -0.64
CA VAL A 62 3.85 5.00 0.56
C VAL A 62 5.29 5.29 0.19
N GLU A 63 5.68 6.55 0.28
CA GLU A 63 7.00 6.99 -0.15
C GLU A 63 7.67 7.78 0.94
N ASP A 64 8.97 7.52 1.16
CA ASP A 64 9.76 8.33 2.09
C ASP A 64 11.02 8.83 1.38
N ASP A 65 11.62 9.85 1.96
CA ASP A 65 12.83 10.43 1.42
C ASP A 65 14.05 10.05 2.25
N GLY A 66 14.02 8.86 2.83
CA GLY A 66 15.07 8.41 3.71
C GLY A 66 16.27 7.83 3.01
N LYS A 67 17.00 7.00 3.73
CA LYS A 67 18.27 6.48 3.24
C LYS A 67 18.11 5.36 2.21
N GLY A 68 16.93 4.77 2.11
CA GLY A 68 16.72 3.71 1.15
C GLY A 68 17.55 2.47 1.41
N PHE A 69 17.47 1.52 0.51
CA PHE A 69 18.25 0.29 0.59
C PHE A 69 18.29 -0.37 -0.78
N ASP A 70 19.21 -1.33 -0.91
CA ASP A 70 19.32 -2.11 -2.13
C ASP A 70 18.30 -3.24 -2.06
N VAL A 71 17.26 -3.16 -2.88
CA VAL A 71 16.16 -4.12 -2.82
C VAL A 71 16.64 -5.51 -3.20
N ALA A 72 17.46 -5.61 -4.24
CA ALA A 72 17.95 -6.92 -4.66
C ALA A 72 18.78 -7.59 -3.57
N ALA A 73 19.67 -6.82 -2.94
CA ALA A 73 20.47 -7.36 -1.85
C ALA A 73 19.60 -7.75 -0.67
N MET A 74 18.61 -6.93 -0.37
CA MET A 74 17.70 -7.21 0.73
C MET A 74 16.93 -8.51 0.49
N GLU A 75 16.47 -8.72 -0.74
CA GLU A 75 15.70 -9.91 -1.04
C GLU A 75 16.56 -11.16 -1.08
N ALA A 76 17.84 -10.99 -1.35
CA ALA A 76 18.75 -12.13 -1.31
C ALA A 76 19.07 -12.53 0.12
N ASP A 77 18.89 -11.64 1.07
CA ASP A 77 19.18 -11.88 2.47
C ASP A 77 17.88 -12.26 3.18
N TYR A 78 17.71 -13.56 3.40
CA TYR A 78 16.46 -14.07 3.95
C TYR A 78 16.09 -13.42 5.28
N ALA A 79 17.08 -13.22 6.14
CA ALA A 79 16.81 -12.62 7.45
C ALA A 79 16.40 -11.15 7.32
N SER A 80 17.04 -10.44 6.42
CA SER A 80 16.72 -9.03 6.22
C SER A 80 15.31 -8.84 5.66
N ARG A 81 14.88 -9.76 4.77
CA ARG A 81 13.53 -9.67 4.24
C ARG A 81 12.51 -9.68 5.36
N GLY A 82 12.72 -10.56 6.33
CA GLY A 82 11.81 -10.65 7.44
C GLY A 82 11.81 -9.41 8.29
N SER A 83 12.98 -8.82 8.48
CA SER A 83 13.10 -7.67 9.37
C SER A 83 12.38 -6.43 8.85
N LEU A 84 12.19 -6.32 7.53
CA LEU A 84 11.48 -5.19 6.94
C LEU A 84 10.04 -5.53 6.60
N GLY A 85 9.61 -6.76 6.85
CA GLY A 85 8.23 -7.13 6.60
C GLY A 85 7.83 -7.18 5.14
N LEU A 86 8.79 -7.21 4.22
CA LEU A 86 8.45 -7.19 2.81
C LEU A 86 7.64 -8.40 2.37
N ILE A 87 7.97 -9.56 2.93
CA ILE A 87 7.22 -10.77 2.60
C ILE A 87 5.77 -10.60 3.03
N ASN A 88 5.54 -10.06 4.22
CA ASN A 88 4.19 -9.87 4.72
C ASN A 88 3.39 -8.87 3.87
N LEU A 89 4.06 -7.82 3.40
CA LEU A 89 3.38 -6.87 2.53
C LEU A 89 2.88 -7.55 1.28
N ARG A 90 3.73 -8.35 0.66
CA ARG A 90 3.36 -9.02 -0.57
C ARG A 90 2.27 -10.05 -0.37
N GLU A 91 2.35 -10.79 0.72
CA GLU A 91 1.35 -11.80 1.01
C GLU A 91 -0.02 -11.19 1.27
N ARG A 92 -0.05 -10.04 1.95
CA ARG A 92 -1.31 -9.37 2.18
C ARG A 92 -1.95 -8.91 0.89
N ALA A 93 -1.15 -8.37 -0.02
CA ALA A 93 -1.68 -7.91 -1.29
C ALA A 93 -2.24 -9.07 -2.11
N VAL A 94 -1.53 -10.20 -2.11
CA VAL A 94 -1.97 -11.36 -2.90
C VAL A 94 -3.34 -11.85 -2.44
N LEU A 95 -3.62 -11.76 -1.14
CA LEU A 95 -4.90 -12.23 -0.62
C LEU A 95 -6.09 -11.48 -1.22
N VAL A 96 -5.88 -10.29 -1.73
CA VAL A 96 -6.94 -9.49 -2.35
C VAL A 96 -6.64 -9.26 -3.84
N LYS A 97 -5.87 -10.18 -4.43
CA LYS A 97 -5.52 -10.16 -5.85
C LYS A 97 -4.71 -8.92 -6.22
N GLY A 98 -4.00 -8.40 -5.26
CA GLY A 98 -3.18 -7.22 -5.47
C GLY A 98 -1.74 -7.57 -5.72
N LYS A 99 -0.95 -6.54 -5.99
CA LYS A 99 0.46 -6.67 -6.28
C LYS A 99 1.21 -5.57 -5.56
N THR A 100 2.36 -5.92 -5.01
CA THR A 100 3.19 -4.96 -4.29
C THR A 100 4.52 -4.80 -5.00
N VAL A 101 4.92 -3.57 -5.22
CA VAL A 101 6.22 -3.25 -5.80
C VAL A 101 6.95 -2.35 -4.82
N VAL A 102 8.19 -2.72 -4.49
CA VAL A 102 9.04 -1.91 -3.63
C VAL A 102 10.17 -1.35 -4.47
N THR A 103 10.28 -0.05 -4.49
CA THR A 103 11.35 0.65 -5.22
C THR A 103 12.20 1.39 -4.21
N SER A 104 13.48 1.11 -4.19
CA SER A 104 14.39 1.75 -3.27
C SER A 104 15.81 1.60 -3.79
N ALA A 105 16.65 2.54 -3.40
CA ALA A 105 18.08 2.46 -3.66
C ALA A 105 18.77 3.28 -2.58
N PRO A 106 20.04 3.00 -2.29
CA PRO A 106 20.73 3.77 -1.25
C PRO A 106 20.66 5.26 -1.54
N SER A 107 20.29 6.03 -0.54
CA SER A 107 20.17 7.49 -0.58
C SER A 107 19.03 7.99 -1.45
N LYS A 108 18.15 7.11 -1.89
CA LYS A 108 17.03 7.50 -2.77
C LYS A 108 15.66 7.37 -2.13
N GLY A 109 15.61 7.03 -0.85
CA GLY A 109 14.33 6.79 -0.20
C GLY A 109 13.72 5.48 -0.61
N THR A 110 12.49 5.27 -0.22
CA THR A 110 11.77 4.02 -0.48
C THR A 110 10.34 4.33 -0.89
N LYS A 111 9.85 3.60 -1.88
CA LYS A 111 8.47 3.72 -2.29
C LYS A 111 7.86 2.32 -2.38
N VAL A 112 6.77 2.13 -1.66
CA VAL A 112 5.99 0.90 -1.68
C VAL A 112 4.71 1.21 -2.42
N THR A 113 4.44 0.45 -3.48
CA THR A 113 3.24 0.64 -4.29
C THR A 113 2.44 -0.65 -4.26
N VAL A 114 1.18 -0.55 -3.86
CA VAL A 114 0.28 -1.69 -3.92
C VAL A 114 -0.85 -1.36 -4.88
N THR A 115 -1.15 -2.30 -5.77
CA THR A 115 -2.19 -2.14 -6.77
C THR A 115 -3.20 -3.25 -6.55
N VAL A 116 -4.48 -2.89 -6.41
CA VAL A 116 -5.56 -3.83 -6.12
C VAL A 116 -6.65 -3.59 -7.15
N PRO A 117 -7.21 -4.65 -7.76
CA PRO A 117 -8.28 -4.44 -8.72
C PRO A 117 -9.53 -3.87 -8.05
N VAL A 118 -10.26 -3.07 -8.80
CA VAL A 118 -11.55 -2.56 -8.35
C VAL A 118 -12.44 -3.77 -8.04
N SER A 119 -13.17 -3.69 -6.94
CA SER A 119 -13.97 -4.81 -6.47
C SER A 119 -15.13 -5.09 -7.42
N GLU A 120 -15.21 -6.34 -7.90
CA GLU A 120 -16.31 -6.74 -8.75
C GLU A 120 -17.63 -6.65 -8.03
N GLY A 121 -17.62 -6.97 -6.74
CA GLY A 121 -18.83 -6.88 -5.95
C GLY A 121 -19.38 -5.48 -5.90
N LEU A 122 -18.50 -4.48 -5.82
CA LEU A 122 -18.95 -3.10 -5.81
C LEU A 122 -19.42 -2.68 -7.19
N GLN A 123 -18.79 -3.18 -8.24
CA GLN A 123 -19.25 -2.91 -9.58
C GLN A 123 -20.65 -3.48 -9.78
N ASP A 124 -20.85 -4.70 -9.36
CA ASP A 124 -22.15 -5.32 -9.47
C ASP A 124 -23.19 -4.57 -8.66
N ALA A 125 -22.83 -4.18 -7.47
CA ALA A 125 -23.74 -3.45 -6.62
C ALA A 125 -24.16 -2.13 -7.24
N SER A 126 -23.25 -1.49 -7.92
CA SER A 126 -23.59 -0.23 -8.55
C SER A 126 -24.55 -0.42 -9.68
N GLU A 127 -24.56 -1.60 -10.26
CA GLU A 127 -25.53 -1.90 -11.29
C GLU A 127 -26.84 -2.32 -10.70
N ALA A 128 -26.77 -3.13 -9.72
CA ALA A 128 -27.94 -3.65 -9.12
C ALA A 128 -28.53 -2.67 -8.18
N SER A 129 -28.11 -2.53 -7.63
CA SER A 129 -28.43 -2.08 -6.57
C SER A 129 -28.74 -1.69 -6.04
N ASP A 130 -28.58 -2.50 -6.19
CA ASP A 130 -28.74 -2.74 -5.55
C ASP A 130 -28.89 -3.23 -5.11
N VAL A 131 -29.06 -3.78 -5.33
CA VAL A 131 -29.32 -4.52 -4.79
C VAL A 131 -29.48 -4.87 -4.31
N GLY A 132 -29.58 -4.97 -4.62
CA GLY A 132 -29.89 -5.45 -4.13
C GLY A 132 -29.89 -6.00 -4.08
N ALA A 133 -30.09 -6.01 -4.57
CA ALA A 133 -30.27 -6.49 -4.53
C ALA A 133 -30.24 -7.12 -4.72
N PRO A 134 -30.35 -7.21 -5.05
CA PRO A 134 -30.48 -7.74 -5.25
C PRO A 134 -30.51 -8.18 -5.35
N THR A 135 -30.52 -8.17 -5.66
CA THR A 135 -30.74 -8.37 -5.62
C THR A 135 -30.82 -8.51 -5.50
N ALA A 136 -30.88 -8.51 -5.80
CA ALA A 136 -31.14 -8.45 -5.75
C ALA A 136 -31.18 -8.35 -5.61
#